data_723fa23be4195dc1a646bf4b9b615d24
#
_entry.id   723fa23be4195dc1a646bf4b9b615d24
#
_cell.length_a   1.000
_cell.length_b   1.000
_cell.length_c   1.000
_cell.angle_alpha   90.00
_cell.angle_beta   90.00
_cell.angle_gamma   90.00
#
_symmetry.space_group_name_H-M   'P 1'
#
loop_
_entity.id
_entity.type
_entity.pdbx_description
1 polymer ?
#
loop_
_entity_poly.entity_id
_entity_poly.type
_entity_poly.pdbx_seq_one_letter_code
_entity_poly.pdbx_strand_id
1 'polypeptide(L)'
;QGKTTLAQAIAEYLDTDVGAMVKTMEAPRDLQLADRITQYAPLEGDLEKTAEIIFLVRPDFVIFDEVRRARDFEIFADVRLAGVGLLGVTHANSALEAIQRLIGKVELGLVSQVLDTILHVESGKIQQVLELRMTVKPPTGMQEELARPVIEVVEFPSGKLTHEMFAFGSEIAVVPLEGRATASDLSPVRAMAKDRIVDTVRQWVGVECQVRFSSDTSAVIYAPSNMISTLVGRGGEN
;
A
#
# COMPACT_ATOMS: atom_id res chain seq x y z
N GLN A 1 9.29 16.34 4.07
CA GLN A 1 9.47 16.97 2.74
C GLN A 1 9.48 15.90 1.65
N GLY A 2 8.96 16.24 0.44
CA GLY A 2 9.00 15.36 -0.73
C GLY A 2 7.73 14.55 -1.01
N LYS A 3 6.71 14.55 -0.15
CA LYS A 3 5.45 13.84 -0.38
C LYS A 3 4.70 14.36 -1.61
N THR A 4 4.51 15.66 -1.70
CA THR A 4 3.86 16.34 -2.83
C THR A 4 4.60 16.06 -4.15
N THR A 5 5.93 16.13 -4.15
CA THR A 5 6.76 15.81 -5.31
C THR A 5 6.60 14.35 -5.76
N LEU A 6 6.53 13.41 -4.79
CA LEU A 6 6.26 12.01 -5.10
C LEU A 6 4.85 11.82 -5.66
N ALA A 7 3.85 12.49 -5.07
CA ALA A 7 2.47 12.43 -5.56
C ALA A 7 2.34 12.96 -7.00
N GLN A 8 3.04 14.07 -7.32
CA GLN A 8 3.12 14.59 -8.68
C GLN A 8 3.74 13.58 -9.66
N ALA A 9 4.89 13.00 -9.30
CA ALA A 9 5.58 12.02 -10.15
C ALA A 9 4.72 10.78 -10.40
N ILE A 10 3.98 10.30 -9.38
CA ILE A 10 3.05 9.18 -9.53
C ILE A 10 1.87 9.57 -10.42
N ALA A 11 1.29 10.77 -10.25
CA ALA A 11 0.20 11.24 -11.08
C ALA A 11 0.60 11.32 -12.57
N GLU A 12 1.78 11.87 -12.86
CA GLU A 12 2.31 11.97 -14.22
C GLU A 12 2.63 10.60 -14.82
N TYR A 13 3.19 9.68 -14.04
CA TYR A 13 3.44 8.31 -14.47
C TYR A 13 2.14 7.57 -14.82
N LEU A 14 1.12 7.67 -13.97
CA LEU A 14 -0.19 7.05 -14.20
C LEU A 14 -0.86 7.59 -15.46
N ASP A 15 -0.75 8.89 -15.70
CA ASP A 15 -1.34 9.54 -16.86
C ASP A 15 -0.55 9.26 -18.16
N THR A 16 0.79 9.37 -18.15
CA THR A 16 1.63 9.25 -19.35
C THR A 16 1.99 7.81 -19.71
N ASP A 17 2.44 7.05 -18.72
CA ASP A 17 3.02 5.72 -18.97
C ASP A 17 1.96 4.62 -18.89
N VAL A 18 1.00 4.77 -17.95
CA VAL A 18 -0.11 3.82 -17.81
C VAL A 18 -1.29 4.18 -18.72
N GLY A 19 -1.44 5.47 -19.09
CA GLY A 19 -2.56 5.95 -19.91
C GLY A 19 -3.87 6.04 -19.13
N ALA A 20 -3.81 6.17 -17.80
CA ALA A 20 -4.97 6.23 -16.93
C ALA A 20 -5.57 7.64 -16.86
N MET A 21 -6.88 7.74 -16.68
CA MET A 21 -7.54 9.00 -16.38
C MET A 21 -7.27 9.40 -14.94
N VAL A 22 -6.36 10.35 -14.74
CA VAL A 22 -5.98 10.86 -13.41
C VAL A 22 -6.68 12.19 -13.12
N LYS A 23 -7.19 12.35 -11.91
CA LYS A 23 -7.72 13.60 -11.37
C LYS A 23 -7.10 13.88 -10.01
N THR A 24 -7.21 15.12 -9.52
CA THR A 24 -6.77 15.46 -8.16
C THR A 24 -7.88 16.06 -7.33
N MET A 25 -7.76 15.93 -6.02
CA MET A 25 -8.53 16.65 -5.01
C MET A 25 -7.54 17.31 -4.07
N GLU A 26 -7.52 18.65 -4.01
CA GLU A 26 -6.48 19.41 -3.34
C GLU A 26 -7.05 20.58 -2.52
N ALA A 27 -6.53 20.74 -1.32
CA ALA A 27 -6.88 21.87 -0.44
C ALA A 27 -5.69 22.34 0.42
N PRO A 28 -4.85 23.32 -0.02
CA PRO A 28 -4.89 24.09 -1.27
C PRO A 28 -4.40 23.33 -2.49
N ARG A 29 -4.59 23.91 -3.67
CA ARG A 29 -4.12 23.34 -4.93
C ARG A 29 -2.66 23.68 -5.17
N ASP A 30 -1.77 22.76 -4.81
CA ASP A 30 -0.33 22.95 -4.81
C ASP A 30 0.43 22.05 -5.79
N LEU A 31 -0.23 21.02 -6.36
CA LEU A 31 0.41 20.12 -7.31
C LEU A 31 0.66 20.83 -8.65
N GLN A 32 1.88 20.66 -9.20
CA GLN A 32 2.26 21.17 -10.51
C GLN A 32 2.14 20.03 -11.52
N LEU A 33 1.02 19.92 -12.21
CA LEU A 33 0.69 18.83 -13.11
C LEU A 33 0.41 19.34 -14.53
N ALA A 34 0.47 18.43 -15.51
CA ALA A 34 0.14 18.75 -16.89
C ALA A 34 -1.35 19.14 -17.01
N ASP A 35 -1.67 20.07 -17.93
CA ASP A 35 -3.04 20.63 -18.13
C ASP A 35 -4.12 19.58 -18.42
N ARG A 36 -3.74 18.39 -18.89
CA ARG A 36 -4.67 17.28 -19.15
C ARG A 36 -5.16 16.60 -17.84
N ILE A 37 -4.45 16.77 -16.74
CA ILE A 37 -4.88 16.27 -15.43
C ILE A 37 -5.74 17.35 -14.78
N THR A 38 -7.06 17.12 -14.69
CA THR A 38 -7.97 18.08 -14.05
C THR A 38 -7.74 18.09 -12.55
N GLN A 39 -7.46 19.27 -12.00
CA GLN A 39 -7.22 19.51 -10.59
C GLN A 39 -8.45 20.14 -9.96
N TYR A 40 -9.07 19.47 -8.98
CA TYR A 40 -10.25 19.94 -8.28
C TYR A 40 -9.86 20.53 -6.93
N ALA A 41 -10.28 21.79 -6.71
CA ALA A 41 -10.32 22.41 -5.38
C ALA A 41 -11.65 22.07 -4.67
N PRO A 42 -11.78 22.32 -3.35
CA PRO A 42 -13.04 22.17 -2.65
C PRO A 42 -14.15 23.01 -3.29
N LEU A 43 -15.20 22.35 -3.80
CA LEU A 43 -16.35 23.04 -4.39
C LEU A 43 -17.13 23.73 -3.27
N GLU A 44 -17.29 25.05 -3.38
CA GLU A 44 -17.89 25.88 -2.34
C GLU A 44 -17.22 25.74 -0.95
N GLY A 45 -15.93 25.37 -0.94
CA GLY A 45 -15.16 25.13 0.29
C GLY A 45 -15.37 23.75 0.91
N ASP A 46 -16.05 22.83 0.21
CA ASP A 46 -16.40 21.50 0.67
C ASP A 46 -15.81 20.42 -0.25
N LEU A 47 -14.96 19.55 0.31
CA LEU A 47 -14.38 18.42 -0.41
C LEU A 47 -15.39 17.29 -0.68
N GLU A 48 -16.44 17.18 0.12
CA GLU A 48 -17.49 16.17 -0.10
C GLU A 48 -18.23 16.44 -1.40
N LYS A 49 -18.58 17.71 -1.66
CA LYS A 49 -19.15 18.12 -2.96
C LYS A 49 -18.22 17.87 -4.14
N THR A 50 -16.91 17.98 -3.90
CA THR A 50 -15.90 17.64 -4.91
C THR A 50 -15.87 16.13 -5.16
N ALA A 51 -15.99 15.31 -4.12
CA ALA A 51 -16.06 13.85 -4.24
C ALA A 51 -17.29 13.40 -5.04
N GLU A 52 -18.45 14.07 -4.89
CA GLU A 52 -19.64 13.81 -5.74
C GLU A 52 -19.33 13.98 -7.23
N ILE A 53 -18.54 15.00 -7.59
CA ILE A 53 -18.09 15.18 -8.98
C ILE A 53 -17.17 14.02 -9.40
N ILE A 54 -16.24 13.59 -8.53
CA ILE A 54 -15.37 12.45 -8.81
C ILE A 54 -16.17 11.18 -9.08
N PHE A 55 -17.23 10.91 -8.32
CA PHE A 55 -18.13 9.77 -8.55
C PHE A 55 -18.83 9.82 -9.90
N LEU A 56 -19.16 11.01 -10.39
CA LEU A 56 -19.78 11.19 -11.71
C LEU A 56 -18.76 11.03 -12.85
N VAL A 57 -17.56 11.56 -12.68
CA VAL A 57 -16.47 11.53 -13.69
C VAL A 57 -15.89 10.12 -13.81
N ARG A 58 -15.83 9.34 -12.71
CA ARG A 58 -15.28 7.99 -12.63
C ARG A 58 -13.87 7.89 -13.20
N PRO A 59 -12.90 8.64 -12.68
CA PRO A 59 -11.51 8.51 -13.11
C PRO A 59 -10.94 7.15 -12.69
N ASP A 60 -9.86 6.73 -13.36
CA ASP A 60 -9.14 5.52 -12.95
C ASP A 60 -8.40 5.75 -11.64
N PHE A 61 -7.80 6.96 -11.47
CA PHE A 61 -7.07 7.33 -10.27
C PHE A 61 -7.37 8.76 -9.81
N VAL A 62 -7.36 8.94 -8.49
CA VAL A 62 -7.42 10.25 -7.83
C VAL A 62 -6.21 10.42 -6.93
N ILE A 63 -5.55 11.56 -7.03
CA ILE A 63 -4.56 12.02 -6.05
C ILE A 63 -5.27 12.94 -5.06
N PHE A 64 -5.41 12.52 -3.81
CA PHE A 64 -5.99 13.31 -2.75
C PHE A 64 -4.86 13.91 -1.91
N ASP A 65 -4.48 15.14 -2.24
CA ASP A 65 -3.41 15.81 -1.52
C ASP A 65 -3.95 16.43 -0.23
N GLU A 66 -3.22 16.17 0.86
CA GLU A 66 -3.50 16.66 2.20
C GLU A 66 -4.77 16.13 2.89
N VAL A 67 -4.86 14.82 3.05
CA VAL A 67 -5.85 14.18 3.95
C VAL A 67 -5.52 14.52 5.41
N ARG A 68 -6.28 15.43 6.03
CA ARG A 68 -5.97 15.99 7.37
C ARG A 68 -7.05 15.72 8.40
N ARG A 69 -8.30 15.96 8.07
CA ARG A 69 -9.44 15.91 8.98
C ARG A 69 -10.08 14.54 8.99
N ALA A 70 -10.83 14.23 10.04
CA ALA A 70 -11.60 12.99 10.11
C ALA A 70 -12.49 12.77 8.88
N ARG A 71 -13.17 13.84 8.43
CA ARG A 71 -14.02 13.80 7.23
C ARG A 71 -13.26 13.51 5.95
N ASP A 72 -12.01 13.98 5.81
CA ASP A 72 -11.20 13.71 4.63
C ASP A 72 -10.87 12.21 4.53
N PHE A 73 -10.64 11.50 5.66
CA PHE A 73 -10.44 10.05 5.68
C PHE A 73 -11.71 9.27 5.35
N GLU A 74 -12.88 9.79 5.72
CA GLU A 74 -14.17 9.21 5.33
C GLU A 74 -14.38 9.35 3.81
N ILE A 75 -14.16 10.54 3.25
CA ILE A 75 -14.21 10.79 1.80
C ILE A 75 -13.20 9.89 1.06
N PHE A 76 -11.97 9.76 1.59
CA PHE A 76 -10.97 8.88 1.04
C PHE A 76 -11.48 7.43 0.95
N ALA A 77 -12.09 6.94 2.01
CA ALA A 77 -12.65 5.60 2.05
C ALA A 77 -13.80 5.42 1.05
N ASP A 78 -14.73 6.40 1.00
CA ASP A 78 -15.88 6.36 0.10
C ASP A 78 -15.47 6.33 -1.38
N VAL A 79 -14.50 7.17 -1.77
CA VAL A 79 -13.96 7.20 -3.14
C VAL A 79 -13.28 5.87 -3.49
N ARG A 80 -12.51 5.33 -2.55
CA ARG A 80 -11.82 4.04 -2.76
C ARG A 80 -12.80 2.87 -2.87
N LEU A 81 -13.81 2.82 -2.00
CA LEU A 81 -14.87 1.79 -2.02
C LEU A 81 -15.77 1.88 -3.26
N ALA A 82 -15.88 3.05 -3.89
CA ALA A 82 -16.51 3.20 -5.19
C ALA A 82 -15.70 2.64 -6.36
N GLY A 83 -14.51 2.08 -6.10
CA GLY A 83 -13.67 1.41 -7.09
C GLY A 83 -12.64 2.30 -7.77
N VAL A 84 -12.48 3.55 -7.34
CA VAL A 84 -11.46 4.47 -7.87
C VAL A 84 -10.11 4.17 -7.25
N GLY A 85 -9.04 4.07 -8.04
CA GLY A 85 -7.66 4.02 -7.56
C GLY A 85 -7.34 5.33 -6.83
N LEU A 86 -6.76 5.27 -5.63
CA LEU A 86 -6.60 6.48 -4.80
C LEU A 86 -5.23 6.54 -4.14
N LEU A 87 -4.54 7.66 -4.33
CA LEU A 87 -3.34 8.01 -3.61
C LEU A 87 -3.64 9.17 -2.66
N GLY A 88 -3.58 8.92 -1.36
CA GLY A 88 -3.75 9.98 -0.35
C GLY A 88 -2.41 10.43 0.22
N VAL A 89 -2.25 11.73 0.38
CA VAL A 89 -1.10 12.32 1.08
C VAL A 89 -1.53 12.81 2.45
N THR A 90 -0.86 12.33 3.50
CA THR A 90 -1.13 12.77 4.87
C THR A 90 0.15 13.11 5.61
N HIS A 91 0.03 13.92 6.66
CA HIS A 91 1.11 14.22 7.58
C HIS A 91 1.00 13.33 8.82
N ALA A 92 1.98 12.46 9.00
CA ALA A 92 2.12 11.62 10.19
C ALA A 92 3.60 11.49 10.55
N ASN A 93 3.90 11.24 11.83
CA ASN A 93 5.28 11.05 12.30
C ASN A 93 5.83 9.67 11.95
N SER A 94 4.94 8.71 11.70
CA SER A 94 5.29 7.35 11.27
C SER A 94 4.22 6.78 10.35
N ALA A 95 4.59 5.74 9.59
CA ALA A 95 3.65 5.00 8.76
C ALA A 95 2.51 4.38 9.60
N LEU A 96 2.83 3.87 10.78
CA LEU A 96 1.86 3.28 11.71
C LEU A 96 0.82 4.30 12.18
N GLU A 97 1.25 5.53 12.51
CA GLU A 97 0.32 6.61 12.89
C GLU A 97 -0.66 6.93 11.75
N ALA A 98 -0.20 6.95 10.51
CA ALA A 98 -1.07 7.17 9.35
C ALA A 98 -2.14 6.07 9.22
N ILE A 99 -1.75 4.81 9.43
CA ILE A 99 -2.67 3.67 9.45
C ILE A 99 -3.72 3.82 10.56
N GLN A 100 -3.29 4.14 11.78
CA GLN A 100 -4.18 4.28 12.93
C GLN A 100 -5.22 5.38 12.74
N ARG A 101 -4.86 6.48 12.07
CA ARG A 101 -5.79 7.57 11.76
C ARG A 101 -6.92 7.12 10.83
N LEU A 102 -6.61 6.28 9.84
CA LEU A 102 -7.61 5.75 8.92
C LEU A 102 -8.49 4.69 9.61
N ILE A 103 -7.87 3.75 10.33
CA ILE A 103 -8.58 2.65 11.02
C ILE A 103 -9.63 3.18 12.01
N GLY A 104 -9.37 4.31 12.67
CA GLY A 104 -10.34 4.96 13.54
C GLY A 104 -11.58 5.54 12.81
N LYS A 105 -11.61 5.51 11.47
CA LYS A 105 -12.69 6.08 10.63
C LYS A 105 -13.36 5.07 9.71
N VAL A 106 -12.77 3.91 9.54
CA VAL A 106 -13.25 2.84 8.67
C VAL A 106 -13.39 1.57 9.49
N GLU A 107 -14.43 0.79 9.26
CA GLU A 107 -14.58 -0.52 9.88
C GLU A 107 -13.36 -1.40 9.56
N LEU A 108 -12.85 -2.12 10.56
CA LEU A 108 -11.63 -2.93 10.44
C LEU A 108 -11.69 -3.91 9.26
N GLY A 109 -12.86 -4.49 9.01
CA GLY A 109 -13.08 -5.43 7.89
C GLY A 109 -12.96 -4.80 6.49
N LEU A 110 -13.09 -3.47 6.39
CA LEU A 110 -12.99 -2.72 5.14
C LEU A 110 -11.60 -2.10 4.92
N VAL A 111 -10.76 -2.03 5.95
CA VAL A 111 -9.48 -1.32 5.87
C VAL A 111 -8.60 -1.81 4.72
N SER A 112 -8.51 -3.12 4.50
CA SER A 112 -7.70 -3.69 3.42
C SER A 112 -8.28 -3.43 2.01
N GLN A 113 -9.55 -3.03 1.90
CA GLN A 113 -10.16 -2.60 0.63
C GLN A 113 -9.92 -1.11 0.36
N VAL A 114 -9.71 -0.35 1.42
CA VAL A 114 -9.47 1.11 1.37
C VAL A 114 -8.00 1.43 1.24
N LEU A 115 -7.15 0.72 1.98
CA LEU A 115 -5.72 0.96 2.06
C LEU A 115 -4.93 -0.35 1.94
N ASP A 116 -4.10 -0.46 0.93
CA ASP A 116 -3.23 -1.61 0.68
C ASP A 116 -1.74 -1.32 0.90
N THR A 117 -1.29 -0.10 0.58
CA THR A 117 0.12 0.26 0.60
C THR A 117 0.36 1.61 1.24
N ILE A 118 1.38 1.72 2.08
CA ILE A 118 1.81 2.96 2.72
C ILE A 118 3.27 3.23 2.37
N LEU A 119 3.52 4.43 1.84
CA LEU A 119 4.86 4.95 1.59
C LEU A 119 5.22 5.98 2.67
N HIS A 120 6.15 5.67 3.55
CA HIS A 120 6.70 6.65 4.49
C HIS A 120 7.83 7.42 3.84
N VAL A 121 7.62 8.72 3.67
CA VAL A 121 8.57 9.62 3.00
C VAL A 121 9.14 10.60 4.00
N GLU A 122 10.45 10.60 4.15
CA GLU A 122 11.20 11.53 5.00
C GLU A 122 12.40 12.10 4.23
N SER A 123 12.62 13.40 4.36
CA SER A 123 13.74 14.11 3.70
C SER A 123 13.84 13.86 2.19
N GLY A 124 12.68 13.72 1.51
CA GLY A 124 12.61 13.50 0.06
C GLY A 124 12.91 12.08 -0.39
N LYS A 125 13.02 11.12 0.54
CA LYS A 125 13.28 9.69 0.24
C LYS A 125 12.21 8.81 0.83
N ILE A 126 11.89 7.71 0.14
CA ILE A 126 11.06 6.65 0.70
C ILE A 126 11.91 5.89 1.71
N GLN A 127 11.54 5.97 2.98
CA GLN A 127 12.24 5.30 4.08
C GLN A 127 11.66 3.92 4.35
N GLN A 128 10.35 3.77 4.17
CA GLN A 128 9.66 2.52 4.45
C GLN A 128 8.46 2.36 3.52
N VAL A 129 8.24 1.13 3.09
CA VAL A 129 7.03 0.72 2.36
C VAL A 129 6.37 -0.37 3.17
N LEU A 130 5.10 -0.17 3.53
CA LEU A 130 4.30 -1.14 4.26
C LEU A 130 3.11 -1.56 3.41
N GLU A 131 2.78 -2.84 3.48
CA GLU A 131 1.57 -3.41 2.91
C GLU A 131 0.62 -3.85 4.03
N LEU A 132 -0.67 -3.64 3.83
CA LEU A 132 -1.72 -4.12 4.71
C LEU A 132 -2.40 -5.35 4.10
N ARG A 133 -2.55 -6.39 4.91
CA ARG A 133 -3.23 -7.61 4.52
C ARG A 133 -4.24 -7.99 5.59
N MET A 134 -5.45 -8.34 5.19
CA MET A 134 -6.44 -8.86 6.12
C MET A 134 -6.40 -10.39 6.12
N THR A 135 -6.38 -10.97 7.29
CA THR A 135 -6.48 -12.42 7.53
C THR A 135 -7.46 -12.69 8.66
N VAL A 136 -8.00 -13.90 8.71
CA VAL A 136 -8.86 -14.34 9.82
C VAL A 136 -8.11 -15.41 10.59
N LYS A 137 -7.65 -15.05 11.79
CA LYS A 137 -6.86 -15.92 12.66
C LYS A 137 -6.99 -15.50 14.12
N PRO A 138 -6.59 -16.32 15.08
CA PRO A 138 -6.37 -15.85 16.46
C PRO A 138 -5.24 -14.81 16.47
N PRO A 139 -5.44 -13.63 17.11
CA PRO A 139 -4.38 -12.63 17.21
C PRO A 139 -3.18 -13.13 18.00
N THR A 140 -1.98 -12.71 17.63
CA THR A 140 -0.76 -13.10 18.32
C THR A 140 -0.74 -12.61 19.77
N GLY A 141 -0.49 -13.52 20.70
CA GLY A 141 -0.43 -13.22 22.16
C GLY A 141 -1.76 -13.31 22.89
N MET A 142 -2.86 -13.59 22.21
CA MET A 142 -4.14 -13.88 22.88
C MET A 142 -4.26 -15.39 23.14
N GLN A 143 -4.76 -15.74 24.34
CA GLN A 143 -5.03 -17.14 24.71
C GLN A 143 -6.40 -17.63 24.22
N GLU A 144 -7.21 -16.77 23.64
CA GLU A 144 -8.53 -17.13 23.11
C GLU A 144 -8.37 -17.79 21.74
N GLU A 145 -8.99 -18.95 21.56
CA GLU A 145 -8.98 -19.74 20.32
C GLU A 145 -9.86 -19.16 19.20
N LEU A 146 -10.53 -18.03 19.44
CA LEU A 146 -11.48 -17.46 18.49
C LEU A 146 -10.74 -16.68 17.39
N ALA A 147 -10.84 -17.18 16.17
CA ALA A 147 -10.38 -16.47 14.97
C ALA A 147 -11.21 -15.19 14.76
N ARG A 148 -10.54 -14.10 14.44
CA ARG A 148 -11.14 -12.79 14.13
C ARG A 148 -10.41 -12.11 12.99
N PRO A 149 -10.99 -11.10 12.32
CA PRO A 149 -10.28 -10.29 11.35
C PRO A 149 -9.06 -9.61 12.01
N VAL A 150 -7.89 -9.83 11.42
CA VAL A 150 -6.61 -9.24 11.82
C VAL A 150 -6.02 -8.57 10.60
N ILE A 151 -5.57 -7.33 10.75
CA ILE A 151 -4.78 -6.64 9.74
C ILE A 151 -3.32 -6.86 10.06
N GLU A 152 -2.63 -7.48 9.13
CA GLU A 152 -1.18 -7.65 9.15
C GLU A 152 -0.51 -6.49 8.44
N VAL A 153 0.46 -5.86 9.11
CA VAL A 153 1.32 -4.82 8.56
C VAL A 153 2.65 -5.43 8.20
N VAL A 154 2.93 -5.49 6.91
CA VAL A 154 4.08 -6.19 6.35
C VAL A 154 5.01 -5.20 5.68
N GLU A 155 6.30 -5.28 5.97
CA GLU A 155 7.32 -4.46 5.33
C GLU A 155 7.67 -4.99 3.93
N PHE A 156 7.62 -4.12 2.93
CA PHE A 156 8.03 -4.42 1.56
C PHE A 156 9.49 -3.98 1.33
N PRO A 157 10.32 -4.74 0.62
CA PRO A 157 10.04 -6.01 -0.05
C PRO A 157 10.34 -7.24 0.83
N SER A 158 10.80 -7.04 2.07
CA SER A 158 11.27 -8.13 2.95
C SER A 158 10.19 -9.17 3.28
N GLY A 159 8.91 -8.77 3.22
CA GLY A 159 7.80 -9.60 3.66
C GLY A 159 7.72 -9.77 5.19
N LYS A 160 8.51 -9.00 5.94
CA LYS A 160 8.57 -9.08 7.40
C LYS A 160 7.28 -8.53 8.01
N LEU A 161 6.59 -9.35 8.78
CA LEU A 161 5.44 -8.93 9.57
C LEU A 161 5.93 -8.06 10.72
N THR A 162 5.45 -6.82 10.78
CA THR A 162 5.89 -5.82 11.77
C THR A 162 4.85 -5.62 12.86
N HIS A 163 3.58 -5.58 12.51
CA HIS A 163 2.48 -5.35 13.46
C HIS A 163 1.25 -6.16 13.06
N GLU A 164 0.43 -6.44 14.07
CA GLU A 164 -0.95 -6.91 13.90
C GLU A 164 -1.91 -5.90 14.52
N MET A 165 -3.04 -5.68 13.84
CA MET A 165 -4.13 -4.84 14.34
C MET A 165 -5.44 -5.63 14.32
N PHE A 166 -6.18 -5.56 15.41
CA PHE A 166 -7.47 -6.26 15.55
C PHE A 166 -8.40 -5.53 16.50
N ALA A 167 -9.70 -5.77 16.37
CA ALA A 167 -10.69 -5.21 17.27
C ALA A 167 -10.64 -5.92 18.63
N PHE A 168 -10.57 -5.12 19.70
CA PHE A 168 -10.66 -5.56 21.07
C PHE A 168 -11.72 -4.72 21.80
N GLY A 169 -12.92 -5.25 21.92
CA GLY A 169 -14.08 -4.47 22.36
C GLY A 169 -14.40 -3.34 21.37
N SER A 170 -14.46 -2.11 21.87
CA SER A 170 -14.66 -0.89 21.08
C SER A 170 -13.35 -0.27 20.56
N GLU A 171 -12.21 -0.83 20.93
CA GLU A 171 -10.90 -0.29 20.62
C GLU A 171 -10.18 -1.18 19.59
N ILE A 172 -9.17 -0.60 18.94
CA ILE A 172 -8.30 -1.34 18.03
C ILE A 172 -6.96 -1.53 18.74
N ALA A 173 -6.66 -2.79 19.02
CA ALA A 173 -5.37 -3.18 19.53
C ALA A 173 -4.32 -3.20 18.41
N VAL A 174 -3.15 -2.65 18.71
CA VAL A 174 -1.98 -2.68 17.81
C VAL A 174 -0.86 -3.41 18.53
N VAL A 175 -0.48 -4.56 18.00
CA VAL A 175 0.54 -5.42 18.60
C VAL A 175 1.79 -5.39 17.73
N PRO A 176 2.92 -4.90 18.23
CA PRO A 176 4.19 -5.00 17.53
C PRO A 176 4.68 -6.45 17.53
N LEU A 177 5.20 -6.91 16.42
CA LEU A 177 5.72 -8.25 16.25
C LEU A 177 7.19 -8.16 15.84
N GLU A 178 8.08 -8.11 16.81
CA GLU A 178 9.50 -8.09 16.52
C GLU A 178 9.97 -9.40 15.89
N GLY A 179 10.39 -9.32 14.62
CA GLY A 179 11.18 -10.35 13.96
C GLY A 179 10.46 -11.64 13.52
N ARG A 180 9.12 -11.68 13.47
CA ARG A 180 8.39 -12.84 12.96
C ARG A 180 8.05 -12.68 11.47
N ALA A 181 8.42 -13.70 10.67
CA ALA A 181 7.96 -13.84 9.30
C ALA A 181 6.41 -13.98 9.24
N THR A 182 5.80 -13.57 8.13
CA THR A 182 4.35 -13.72 7.91
C THR A 182 3.91 -15.19 8.04
N ALA A 183 2.68 -15.43 8.44
CA ALA A 183 2.13 -16.80 8.51
C ALA A 183 2.22 -17.52 7.15
N SER A 184 2.24 -16.79 6.03
CA SER A 184 2.46 -17.34 4.69
C SER A 184 3.91 -17.79 4.44
N ASP A 185 4.89 -17.20 5.16
CA ASP A 185 6.30 -17.61 5.08
C ASP A 185 6.64 -18.74 6.07
N LEU A 186 5.74 -19.06 7.00
CA LEU A 186 5.94 -20.11 8.01
C LEU A 186 5.69 -21.53 7.51
N SER A 187 5.20 -21.73 6.28
CA SER A 187 5.15 -23.07 5.69
C SER A 187 6.57 -23.58 5.46
N PRO A 188 7.00 -24.70 6.09
CA PRO A 188 8.32 -25.29 5.86
C PRO A 188 8.61 -25.52 4.38
N VAL A 189 7.55 -25.84 3.60
CA VAL A 189 7.64 -26.06 2.15
C VAL A 189 7.97 -24.75 1.42
N ARG A 190 7.36 -23.62 1.80
CA ARG A 190 7.66 -22.32 1.18
C ARG A 190 9.05 -21.81 1.57
N ALA A 191 9.49 -22.03 2.81
CA ALA A 191 10.84 -21.69 3.23
C ALA A 191 11.89 -22.47 2.39
N MET A 192 11.71 -23.77 2.26
CA MET A 192 12.59 -24.60 1.41
C MET A 192 12.54 -24.18 -0.06
N ALA A 193 11.36 -23.86 -0.60
CA ALA A 193 11.21 -23.40 -1.97
C ALA A 193 11.89 -22.03 -2.18
N LYS A 194 11.75 -21.10 -1.23
CA LYS A 194 12.42 -19.81 -1.25
C LYS A 194 13.94 -19.97 -1.30
N ASP A 195 14.50 -20.74 -0.39
CA ASP A 195 15.94 -21.01 -0.33
C ASP A 195 16.43 -21.62 -1.65
N ARG A 196 15.69 -22.58 -2.20
CA ARG A 196 16.02 -23.21 -3.48
C ARG A 196 16.02 -22.22 -4.65
N ILE A 197 15.04 -21.32 -4.71
CA ILE A 197 14.97 -20.28 -5.77
C ILE A 197 16.16 -19.31 -5.62
N VAL A 198 16.43 -18.84 -4.40
CA VAL A 198 17.57 -17.93 -4.13
C VAL A 198 18.88 -18.57 -4.53
N ASP A 199 19.11 -19.83 -4.14
CA ASP A 199 20.32 -20.57 -4.48
C ASP A 199 20.44 -20.78 -6.00
N THR A 200 19.35 -21.10 -6.68
CA THR A 200 19.34 -21.27 -8.13
C THR A 200 19.69 -19.96 -8.83
N VAL A 201 19.08 -18.84 -8.46
CA VAL A 201 19.38 -17.53 -9.03
C VAL A 201 20.84 -17.13 -8.75
N ARG A 202 21.34 -17.38 -7.53
CA ARG A 202 22.74 -17.13 -7.19
C ARG A 202 23.71 -17.95 -8.04
N GLN A 203 23.40 -19.22 -8.28
CA GLN A 203 24.23 -20.09 -9.14
C GLN A 203 24.23 -19.69 -10.60
N TRP A 204 23.08 -19.22 -11.13
CA TRP A 204 22.94 -18.88 -12.54
C TRP A 204 23.47 -17.49 -12.89
N VAL A 205 23.21 -16.51 -12.04
CA VAL A 205 23.44 -15.10 -12.34
C VAL A 205 24.46 -14.46 -11.40
N GLY A 206 24.82 -15.14 -10.30
CA GLY A 206 25.80 -14.66 -9.32
C GLY A 206 25.30 -13.48 -8.48
N VAL A 207 23.97 -13.25 -8.40
CA VAL A 207 23.36 -12.10 -7.72
C VAL A 207 22.47 -12.56 -6.58
N GLU A 208 22.47 -11.81 -5.50
CA GLU A 208 21.48 -11.98 -4.44
C GLU A 208 20.12 -11.40 -4.87
N CYS A 209 19.08 -12.18 -4.68
CA CYS A 209 17.71 -11.78 -4.97
C CYS A 209 16.83 -12.00 -3.75
N GLN A 210 15.68 -11.31 -3.75
CA GLN A 210 14.64 -11.56 -2.78
C GLN A 210 13.47 -12.26 -3.47
N VAL A 211 12.90 -13.27 -2.83
CA VAL A 211 11.79 -14.06 -3.38
C VAL A 211 10.59 -13.90 -2.48
N ARG A 212 9.44 -13.60 -3.08
CA ARG A 212 8.15 -13.49 -2.41
C ARG A 212 7.11 -14.34 -3.13
N PHE A 213 6.41 -15.19 -2.40
CA PHE A 213 5.29 -15.95 -2.93
C PHE A 213 4.04 -15.08 -3.01
N SER A 214 3.47 -14.95 -4.19
CA SER A 214 2.16 -14.30 -4.42
C SER A 214 1.00 -15.28 -4.29
N SER A 215 1.26 -16.58 -4.49
CA SER A 215 0.31 -17.68 -4.30
C SER A 215 1.08 -18.97 -3.97
N ASP A 216 0.37 -20.12 -3.85
CA ASP A 216 1.03 -21.41 -3.65
C ASP A 216 1.82 -21.88 -4.88
N THR A 217 1.54 -21.32 -6.04
CA THR A 217 2.17 -21.70 -7.32
C THR A 217 2.93 -20.57 -8.00
N SER A 218 2.97 -19.38 -7.41
CA SER A 218 3.58 -18.19 -8.02
C SER A 218 4.47 -17.44 -7.05
N ALA A 219 5.64 -17.06 -7.50
CA ALA A 219 6.59 -16.26 -6.75
C ALA A 219 7.10 -15.07 -7.59
N VAL A 220 7.35 -13.97 -6.92
CA VAL A 220 7.98 -12.77 -7.50
C VAL A 220 9.43 -12.70 -7.03
N ILE A 221 10.35 -12.52 -7.97
CA ILE A 221 11.78 -12.40 -7.70
C ILE A 221 12.17 -10.93 -7.87
N TYR A 222 12.73 -10.34 -6.82
CA TYR A 222 13.27 -8.99 -6.83
C TYR A 222 14.78 -9.06 -6.99
N ALA A 223 15.29 -8.49 -8.09
CA ALA A 223 16.71 -8.47 -8.42
C ALA A 223 17.10 -7.05 -8.90
N PRO A 224 18.40 -6.70 -8.89
CA PRO A 224 18.89 -5.45 -9.46
C PRO A 224 18.44 -5.29 -10.92
N SER A 225 18.00 -4.08 -11.32
CA SER A 225 17.39 -3.80 -12.63
C SER A 225 18.29 -4.16 -13.83
N ASN A 226 19.60 -4.05 -13.66
CA ASN A 226 20.59 -4.44 -14.68
C ASN A 226 20.68 -5.96 -14.92
N MET A 227 20.07 -6.78 -14.06
CA MET A 227 20.14 -8.26 -14.12
C MET A 227 18.80 -8.88 -14.53
N ILE A 228 17.72 -8.10 -14.60
CA ILE A 228 16.38 -8.60 -14.93
C ILE A 228 16.37 -9.26 -16.32
N SER A 229 17.00 -8.64 -17.32
CA SER A 229 17.08 -9.19 -18.69
C SER A 229 17.79 -10.55 -18.75
N THR A 230 18.79 -10.74 -17.89
CA THR A 230 19.53 -12.01 -17.78
C THR A 230 18.70 -13.10 -17.09
N LEU A 231 17.92 -12.70 -16.06
CA LEU A 231 17.01 -13.61 -15.34
C LEU A 231 15.83 -14.07 -16.19
N VAL A 232 15.25 -13.16 -17.00
CA VAL A 232 14.11 -13.46 -17.86
C VAL A 232 14.51 -14.28 -19.11
N GLY A 233 15.75 -14.12 -19.57
CA GLY A 233 16.23 -14.79 -20.77
C GLY A 233 15.64 -14.24 -22.06
N ARG A 234 16.03 -14.80 -23.21
CA ARG A 234 15.45 -14.44 -24.51
C ARG A 234 14.04 -15.00 -24.63
N GLY A 235 13.04 -14.12 -24.65
CA GLY A 235 11.62 -14.53 -24.78
C GLY A 235 10.99 -15.11 -23.51
N GLY A 236 11.65 -15.01 -22.35
CA GLY A 236 11.12 -15.56 -21.09
C GLY A 236 11.35 -17.07 -20.91
N GLU A 237 12.44 -17.58 -21.48
CA GLU A 237 12.77 -19.02 -21.50
C GLU A 237 13.48 -19.53 -20.23
N ASN A 238 13.80 -18.65 -19.27
CA ASN A 238 14.49 -19.03 -18.01
C ASN A 238 13.51 -19.18 -16.84
#